data_be4cb8162f930f6a0cbb310067b1c45c
#
_entry.id   be4cb8162f930f6a0cbb310067b1c45c
#
_cell.length_a   1.000
_cell.length_b   1.000
_cell.length_c   1.000
_cell.angle_alpha   90.00
_cell.angle_beta   90.00
_cell.angle_gamma   90.00
#
_symmetry.space_group_name_H-M   'P 1'
#
loop_
_entity.id
_entity.type
_entity.pdbx_description
1 polymer ?
#
loop_
_entity_poly.entity_id
_entity_poly.type
_entity_poly.pdbx_seq_one_letter_code
_entity_poly.pdbx_strand_id
1 'polypeptide(L)'
;TIGAAPAMALAPVVLISFLFHALIAWRLLPDLPSGLSMLLGGVLLASAWLVPQGLMGRGAKHSLWRNALVWAGLLCMGLFSSLLVLTLLRDGVLLATWLVQALGLTVDLASVRRNTAEAVPLLALLMTALGFWNARRTAAVVRVDVPIHNLPDALHGFSMAQISDVHVGPTIKTRYLQRIVDRVNRLGAHMVAITGDLVDGSVRELEHHVQPLAQ
;
A
#
# COMPACT_ATOMS: atom_id res chain seq x y z
N THR A 1 -24.04 17.52 -3.65
CA THR A 1 -23.53 17.31 -5.01
C THR A 1 -22.01 17.35 -4.97
N ILE A 2 -21.37 16.22 -4.67
CA ILE A 2 -19.94 16.05 -4.90
C ILE A 2 -19.83 15.71 -6.38
N GLY A 3 -19.44 16.71 -7.17
CA GLY A 3 -19.28 16.62 -8.61
C GLY A 3 -18.27 15.54 -8.98
N ALA A 4 -18.53 14.83 -10.07
CA ALA A 4 -17.58 13.95 -10.70
C ALA A 4 -16.27 14.72 -10.89
N ALA A 5 -15.16 14.18 -10.40
CA ALA A 5 -13.84 14.77 -10.65
C ALA A 5 -13.67 14.91 -12.17
N PRO A 6 -13.30 16.10 -12.66
CA PRO A 6 -13.29 16.36 -14.09
C PRO A 6 -12.29 15.42 -14.80
N ALA A 7 -12.68 14.94 -15.97
CA ALA A 7 -11.83 14.07 -16.81
C ALA A 7 -10.42 14.66 -17.07
N MET A 8 -10.26 15.97 -16.91
CA MET A 8 -8.97 16.68 -17.00
C MET A 8 -7.95 16.30 -15.89
N ALA A 9 -8.41 15.76 -14.72
CA ALA A 9 -7.49 15.33 -13.66
C ALA A 9 -6.90 13.94 -13.92
N LEU A 10 -7.46 13.15 -14.82
CA LEU A 10 -7.03 11.79 -15.16
C LEU A 10 -5.73 11.79 -16.00
N ALA A 11 -5.63 12.68 -16.97
CA ALA A 11 -4.52 12.71 -17.91
C ALA A 11 -3.14 12.91 -17.24
N PRO A 12 -2.96 13.85 -16.30
CA PRO A 12 -1.68 14.00 -15.60
C PRO A 12 -1.32 12.77 -14.77
N VAL A 13 -2.28 12.15 -14.06
CA VAL A 13 -2.02 10.96 -13.24
C VAL A 13 -1.60 9.77 -14.09
N VAL A 14 -2.27 9.56 -15.23
CA VAL A 14 -1.91 8.52 -16.20
C VAL A 14 -0.52 8.80 -16.78
N LEU A 15 -0.25 10.03 -17.21
CA LEU A 15 1.06 10.41 -17.77
C LEU A 15 2.18 10.16 -16.75
N ILE A 16 2.02 10.62 -15.52
CA ILE A 16 2.99 10.43 -14.43
C ILE A 16 3.21 8.94 -14.18
N SER A 17 2.15 8.15 -14.12
CA SER A 17 2.25 6.69 -13.96
C SER A 17 3.11 6.07 -15.07
N PHE A 18 2.82 6.39 -16.34
CA PHE A 18 3.59 5.86 -17.47
C PHE A 18 5.05 6.31 -17.45
N LEU A 19 5.33 7.56 -17.09
CA LEU A 19 6.71 8.07 -17.02
C LEU A 19 7.55 7.32 -15.99
N PHE A 20 7.02 7.09 -14.79
CA PHE A 20 7.78 6.37 -13.76
C PHE A 20 7.91 4.87 -14.08
N HIS A 21 6.91 4.25 -14.68
CA HIS A 21 7.03 2.86 -15.15
C HIS A 21 8.05 2.74 -16.29
N ALA A 22 8.08 3.72 -17.20
CA ALA A 22 9.09 3.78 -18.26
C ALA A 22 10.51 3.98 -17.71
N LEU A 23 10.66 4.78 -16.64
CA LEU A 23 11.93 4.92 -15.93
C LEU A 23 12.42 3.56 -15.39
N ILE A 24 11.55 2.82 -14.69
CA ILE A 24 11.88 1.49 -14.17
C ILE A 24 12.26 0.55 -15.32
N ALA A 25 11.46 0.53 -16.39
CA ALA A 25 11.72 -0.29 -17.57
C ALA A 25 13.08 0.02 -18.19
N TRP A 26 13.37 1.30 -18.41
CA TRP A 26 14.65 1.75 -18.97
C TRP A 26 15.85 1.32 -18.12
N ARG A 27 15.71 1.33 -16.80
CA ARG A 27 16.80 0.99 -15.88
C ARG A 27 17.01 -0.51 -15.69
N LEU A 28 15.96 -1.33 -15.76
CA LEU A 28 16.03 -2.75 -15.43
C LEU A 28 16.06 -3.67 -16.64
N LEU A 29 15.21 -3.41 -17.67
CA LEU A 29 15.01 -4.36 -18.77
C LEU A 29 16.28 -4.70 -19.55
N PRO A 30 17.21 -3.75 -19.83
CA PRO A 30 18.43 -4.05 -20.57
C PRO A 30 19.38 -5.02 -19.88
N ASP A 31 19.34 -5.09 -18.55
CA ASP A 31 20.24 -5.92 -17.74
C ASP A 31 19.62 -7.28 -17.36
N LEU A 32 18.35 -7.53 -17.75
CA LEU A 32 17.64 -8.78 -17.50
C LEU A 32 17.75 -9.77 -18.67
N PRO A 33 17.72 -11.09 -18.39
CA PRO A 33 17.51 -12.10 -19.45
C PRO A 33 16.24 -11.83 -20.25
N SER A 34 16.24 -12.15 -21.55
CA SER A 34 15.16 -11.79 -22.48
C SER A 34 13.76 -12.22 -22.01
N GLY A 35 13.62 -13.43 -21.46
CA GLY A 35 12.34 -13.92 -20.95
C GLY A 35 11.82 -13.11 -19.75
N LEU A 36 12.70 -12.78 -18.79
CA LEU A 36 12.34 -11.96 -17.62
C LEU A 36 12.09 -10.51 -18.03
N SER A 37 12.87 -9.98 -18.98
CA SER A 37 12.68 -8.65 -19.53
C SER A 37 11.31 -8.48 -20.18
N MET A 38 10.87 -9.45 -21.01
CA MET A 38 9.54 -9.42 -21.63
C MET A 38 8.42 -9.55 -20.58
N LEU A 39 8.57 -10.45 -19.61
CA LEU A 39 7.59 -10.61 -18.53
C LEU A 39 7.45 -9.34 -17.71
N LEU A 40 8.57 -8.78 -17.23
CA LEU A 40 8.57 -7.55 -16.43
C LEU A 40 8.04 -6.37 -17.24
N GLY A 41 8.41 -6.25 -18.52
CA GLY A 41 7.89 -5.23 -19.43
C GLY A 41 6.37 -5.27 -19.56
N GLY A 42 5.80 -6.48 -19.74
CA GLY A 42 4.35 -6.67 -19.76
C GLY A 42 3.67 -6.30 -18.43
N VAL A 43 4.27 -6.69 -17.30
CA VAL A 43 3.78 -6.32 -15.96
C VAL A 43 3.83 -4.80 -15.76
N LEU A 44 4.92 -4.13 -16.16
CA LEU A 44 5.05 -2.67 -16.03
C LEU A 44 4.01 -1.94 -16.91
N LEU A 45 3.76 -2.38 -18.13
CA LEU A 45 2.73 -1.80 -18.99
C LEU A 45 1.33 -1.96 -18.40
N ALA A 46 0.99 -3.15 -17.94
CA ALA A 46 -0.28 -3.41 -17.28
C ALA A 46 -0.44 -2.57 -15.99
N SER A 47 0.63 -2.50 -15.18
CA SER A 47 0.67 -1.72 -13.95
C SER A 47 0.52 -0.22 -14.22
N ALA A 48 1.19 0.32 -15.23
CA ALA A 48 1.09 1.75 -15.61
C ALA A 48 -0.34 2.18 -15.90
N TRP A 49 -1.14 1.28 -16.48
CA TRP A 49 -2.56 1.52 -16.75
C TRP A 49 -3.46 1.25 -15.54
N LEU A 50 -3.16 0.21 -14.73
CA LEU A 50 -3.99 -0.19 -13.59
C LEU A 50 -3.87 0.75 -12.38
N VAL A 51 -2.68 1.31 -12.11
CA VAL A 51 -2.44 2.19 -10.96
C VAL A 51 -3.40 3.39 -10.94
N PRO A 52 -3.57 4.17 -12.02
CA PRO A 52 -4.56 5.25 -12.06
C PRO A 52 -5.98 4.78 -11.80
N GLN A 53 -6.36 3.58 -12.29
CA GLN A 53 -7.69 3.01 -12.05
C GLN A 53 -7.93 2.68 -10.57
N GLY A 54 -6.90 2.17 -9.88
CA GLY A 54 -6.95 1.88 -8.45
C GLY A 54 -7.13 3.15 -7.61
N LEU A 55 -6.44 4.21 -7.96
CA LEU A 55 -6.51 5.49 -7.25
C LEU A 55 -7.84 6.21 -7.44
N MET A 56 -8.39 6.19 -8.65
CA MET A 56 -9.57 6.97 -9.03
C MET A 56 -10.88 6.18 -8.91
N GLY A 57 -10.82 4.85 -8.81
CA GLY A 57 -11.99 3.99 -8.72
C GLY A 57 -12.73 3.98 -7.39
N ARG A 58 -12.26 4.73 -6.39
CA ARG A 58 -12.76 4.68 -5.01
C ARG A 58 -14.16 5.24 -4.78
N GLY A 59 -14.74 5.99 -5.70
CA GLY A 59 -16.01 6.71 -5.50
C GLY A 59 -17.16 6.34 -6.43
N ALA A 60 -17.09 5.26 -7.16
CA ALA A 60 -18.06 4.95 -8.20
C ALA A 60 -18.87 3.68 -7.92
N LYS A 61 -20.09 3.61 -8.51
CA LYS A 61 -21.07 2.52 -8.35
C LYS A 61 -20.41 1.13 -8.30
N HIS A 62 -20.74 0.36 -7.26
CA HIS A 62 -20.17 -0.96 -7.01
C HIS A 62 -20.57 -1.98 -8.10
N SER A 63 -19.60 -2.38 -8.92
CA SER A 63 -19.67 -3.53 -9.82
C SER A 63 -18.54 -4.48 -9.44
N LEU A 64 -18.76 -5.79 -9.56
CA LEU A 64 -17.73 -6.80 -9.27
C LEU A 64 -16.47 -6.54 -10.09
N TRP A 65 -16.61 -6.23 -11.38
CA TRP A 65 -15.51 -5.90 -12.28
C TRP A 65 -14.72 -4.66 -11.83
N ARG A 66 -15.43 -3.63 -11.39
CA ARG A 66 -14.81 -2.40 -10.91
C ARG A 66 -14.04 -2.62 -9.61
N ASN A 67 -14.60 -3.39 -8.70
CA ASN A 67 -13.88 -3.77 -7.48
C ASN A 67 -12.60 -4.55 -7.81
N ALA A 68 -12.64 -5.45 -8.80
CA ALA A 68 -11.45 -6.18 -9.26
C ALA A 68 -10.39 -5.24 -9.84
N LEU A 69 -10.78 -4.25 -10.64
CA LEU A 69 -9.85 -3.23 -11.17
C LEU A 69 -9.23 -2.38 -10.07
N VAL A 70 -10.02 -1.94 -9.08
CA VAL A 70 -9.50 -1.18 -7.92
C VAL A 70 -8.48 -2.04 -7.16
N TRP A 71 -8.80 -3.30 -6.87
CA TRP A 71 -7.87 -4.22 -6.21
C TRP A 71 -6.57 -4.43 -7.00
N ALA A 72 -6.70 -4.72 -8.29
CA ALA A 72 -5.56 -4.89 -9.17
C ALA A 72 -4.69 -3.63 -9.22
N GLY A 73 -5.30 -2.45 -9.35
CA GLY A 73 -4.59 -1.18 -9.38
C GLY A 73 -3.86 -0.87 -8.07
N LEU A 74 -4.47 -1.15 -6.91
CA LEU A 74 -3.82 -0.95 -5.61
C LEU A 74 -2.67 -1.93 -5.37
N LEU A 75 -2.80 -3.19 -5.79
CA LEU A 75 -1.71 -4.16 -5.73
C LEU A 75 -0.56 -3.77 -6.67
N CYS A 76 -0.88 -3.34 -7.88
CA CYS A 76 0.10 -2.79 -8.83
C CYS A 76 0.80 -1.55 -8.26
N MET A 77 0.10 -0.69 -7.52
CA MET A 77 0.70 0.48 -6.87
C MET A 77 1.72 0.07 -5.80
N GLY A 78 1.42 -0.94 -5.00
CA GLY A 78 2.37 -1.51 -4.02
C GLY A 78 3.61 -2.08 -4.70
N LEU A 79 3.43 -2.87 -5.75
CA LEU A 79 4.53 -3.43 -6.55
C LEU A 79 5.35 -2.34 -7.22
N PHE A 80 4.69 -1.37 -7.84
CA PHE A 80 5.33 -0.21 -8.47
C PHE A 80 6.19 0.58 -7.50
N SER A 81 5.66 0.90 -6.30
CA SER A 81 6.40 1.63 -5.27
C SER A 81 7.66 0.88 -4.85
N SER A 82 7.55 -0.43 -4.63
CA SER A 82 8.69 -1.28 -4.27
C SER A 82 9.72 -1.35 -5.41
N LEU A 83 9.27 -1.54 -6.66
CA LEU A 83 10.13 -1.54 -7.83
C LEU A 83 10.87 -0.21 -8.00
N LEU A 84 10.17 0.92 -7.85
CA LEU A 84 10.77 2.25 -8.00
C LEU A 84 11.86 2.47 -6.97
N VAL A 85 11.57 2.26 -5.69
CA VAL A 85 12.55 2.45 -4.61
C VAL A 85 13.75 1.53 -4.79
N LEU A 86 13.54 0.25 -5.06
CA LEU A 86 14.63 -0.70 -5.25
C LEU A 86 15.45 -0.41 -6.51
N THR A 87 14.82 0.12 -7.58
CA THR A 87 15.55 0.56 -8.78
C THR A 87 16.46 1.75 -8.48
N LEU A 88 15.97 2.73 -7.71
CA LEU A 88 16.79 3.87 -7.30
C LEU A 88 17.93 3.45 -6.36
N LEU A 89 17.68 2.52 -5.43
CA LEU A 89 18.74 1.95 -4.59
C LEU A 89 19.78 1.20 -5.43
N ARG A 90 19.34 0.42 -6.42
CA ARG A 90 20.23 -0.23 -7.39
C ARG A 90 21.11 0.77 -8.12
N ASP A 91 20.55 1.89 -8.55
CA ASP A 91 21.33 2.95 -9.22
C ASP A 91 22.42 3.49 -8.31
N GLY A 92 22.13 3.64 -7.00
CA GLY A 92 23.15 3.97 -6.00
C GLY A 92 24.25 2.91 -5.88
N VAL A 93 23.90 1.62 -5.90
CA VAL A 93 24.87 0.52 -5.90
C VAL A 93 25.74 0.54 -7.15
N LEU A 94 25.15 0.75 -8.32
CA LEU A 94 25.90 0.83 -9.59
C LEU A 94 26.84 2.04 -9.62
N LEU A 95 26.40 3.19 -9.09
CA LEU A 95 27.26 4.38 -8.96
C LEU A 95 28.42 4.10 -8.01
N ALA A 96 28.18 3.49 -6.85
CA ALA A 96 29.23 3.11 -5.92
C ALA A 96 30.24 2.13 -6.54
N THR A 97 29.75 1.14 -7.28
CA THR A 97 30.60 0.18 -8.00
C THR A 97 31.46 0.88 -9.04
N TRP A 98 30.88 1.81 -9.78
CA TRP A 98 31.63 2.60 -10.76
C TRP A 98 32.74 3.46 -10.09
N LEU A 99 32.44 4.11 -8.96
CA LEU A 99 33.42 4.87 -8.19
C LEU A 99 34.57 3.98 -7.69
N VAL A 100 34.28 2.78 -7.19
CA VAL A 100 35.29 1.81 -6.74
C VAL A 100 36.21 1.41 -7.90
N GLN A 101 35.66 1.19 -9.10
CA GLN A 101 36.48 0.93 -10.29
C GLN A 101 37.35 2.14 -10.68
N ALA A 102 36.81 3.36 -10.57
CA ALA A 102 37.58 4.58 -10.84
C ALA A 102 38.76 4.80 -9.89
N LEU A 103 38.71 4.20 -8.68
CA LEU A 103 39.81 4.17 -7.70
C LEU A 103 40.84 3.04 -7.96
N GLY A 104 40.69 2.30 -9.08
CA GLY A 104 41.64 1.25 -9.49
C GLY A 104 41.35 -0.12 -8.87
N LEU A 105 40.24 -0.32 -8.17
CA LEU A 105 39.83 -1.62 -7.64
C LEU A 105 39.05 -2.41 -8.69
N THR A 106 39.34 -3.72 -8.80
CA THR A 106 38.70 -4.60 -9.78
C THR A 106 37.36 -5.11 -9.22
N VAL A 107 36.25 -4.69 -9.82
CA VAL A 107 34.91 -5.22 -9.54
C VAL A 107 34.24 -5.58 -10.86
N ASP A 108 33.62 -6.75 -10.93
CA ASP A 108 32.87 -7.16 -12.12
C ASP A 108 31.51 -6.41 -12.18
N LEU A 109 31.52 -5.25 -12.83
CA LEU A 109 30.32 -4.42 -12.99
C LEU A 109 29.21 -5.15 -13.78
N ALA A 110 29.58 -6.04 -14.72
CA ALA A 110 28.57 -6.75 -15.52
C ALA A 110 27.77 -7.73 -14.64
N SER A 111 28.45 -8.46 -13.76
CA SER A 111 27.80 -9.33 -12.77
C SER A 111 26.94 -8.52 -11.78
N VAL A 112 27.44 -7.39 -11.27
CA VAL A 112 26.66 -6.52 -10.36
C VAL A 112 25.40 -6.03 -11.07
N ARG A 113 25.49 -5.57 -12.32
CA ARG A 113 24.33 -5.11 -13.09
C ARG A 113 23.28 -6.18 -13.26
N ARG A 114 23.67 -7.40 -13.66
CA ARG A 114 22.76 -8.52 -13.86
C ARG A 114 22.12 -8.96 -12.55
N ASN A 115 22.93 -9.28 -11.54
CA ASN A 115 22.42 -9.80 -10.27
C ASN A 115 21.49 -8.82 -9.56
N THR A 116 21.80 -7.51 -9.60
CA THR A 116 20.91 -6.50 -9.03
C THR A 116 19.65 -6.30 -9.86
N ALA A 117 19.70 -6.44 -11.20
CA ALA A 117 18.51 -6.37 -12.04
C ALA A 117 17.55 -7.52 -11.79
N GLU A 118 18.05 -8.73 -11.53
CA GLU A 118 17.24 -9.90 -11.18
C GLU A 118 16.70 -9.81 -9.74
N ALA A 119 17.50 -9.30 -8.81
CA ALA A 119 17.13 -9.17 -7.40
C ALA A 119 15.98 -8.15 -7.19
N VAL A 120 15.97 -7.03 -7.93
CA VAL A 120 14.97 -5.96 -7.76
C VAL A 120 13.53 -6.46 -7.92
N PRO A 121 13.12 -7.11 -9.03
CA PRO A 121 11.74 -7.58 -9.18
C PRO A 121 11.39 -8.68 -8.17
N LEU A 122 12.33 -9.55 -7.82
CA LEU A 122 12.11 -10.60 -6.82
C LEU A 122 11.84 -9.99 -5.43
N LEU A 123 12.68 -9.05 -4.99
CA LEU A 123 12.51 -8.35 -3.72
C LEU A 123 11.25 -7.49 -3.71
N ALA A 124 10.93 -6.80 -4.81
CA ALA A 124 9.71 -6.02 -4.92
C ALA A 124 8.45 -6.88 -4.77
N LEU A 125 8.44 -8.05 -5.41
CA LEU A 125 7.34 -9.01 -5.30
C LEU A 125 7.21 -9.52 -3.86
N LEU A 126 8.32 -9.89 -3.22
CA LEU A 126 8.35 -10.35 -1.84
C LEU A 126 7.85 -9.28 -0.88
N MET A 127 8.34 -8.04 -1.00
CA MET A 127 7.91 -6.91 -0.17
C MET A 127 6.42 -6.62 -0.35
N THR A 128 5.92 -6.65 -1.58
CA THR A 128 4.51 -6.44 -1.89
C THR A 128 3.64 -7.56 -1.29
N ALA A 129 4.07 -8.82 -1.41
CA ALA A 129 3.36 -9.96 -0.84
C ALA A 129 3.32 -9.90 0.70
N LEU A 130 4.44 -9.59 1.35
CA LEU A 130 4.52 -9.43 2.80
C LEU A 130 3.68 -8.23 3.28
N GLY A 131 3.75 -7.10 2.57
CA GLY A 131 2.94 -5.92 2.85
C GLY A 131 1.44 -6.21 2.72
N PHE A 132 1.04 -6.91 1.66
CA PHE A 132 -0.34 -7.35 1.47
C PHE A 132 -0.81 -8.28 2.60
N TRP A 133 0.01 -9.26 2.96
CA TRP A 133 -0.27 -10.17 4.06
C TRP A 133 -0.46 -9.41 5.38
N ASN A 134 0.45 -8.50 5.71
CA ASN A 134 0.36 -7.66 6.91
C ASN A 134 -0.90 -6.78 6.92
N ALA A 135 -1.23 -6.14 5.81
CA ALA A 135 -2.41 -5.30 5.69
C ALA A 135 -3.74 -6.08 5.86
N ARG A 136 -3.73 -7.40 5.65
CA ARG A 136 -4.90 -8.27 5.82
C ARG A 136 -5.05 -8.85 7.23
N ARG A 137 -4.03 -8.71 8.06
CA ARG A 137 -4.10 -9.15 9.47
C ARG A 137 -4.95 -8.16 10.28
N THR A 138 -5.68 -8.69 11.26
CA THR A 138 -6.37 -7.83 12.23
C THR A 138 -5.33 -7.03 13.01
N ALA A 139 -5.57 -5.73 13.20
CA ALA A 139 -4.69 -4.84 13.94
C ALA A 139 -4.33 -5.42 15.33
N ALA A 140 -3.06 -5.27 15.71
CA ALA A 140 -2.60 -5.67 17.03
C ALA A 140 -3.11 -4.69 18.10
N VAL A 141 -3.34 -5.21 19.31
CA VAL A 141 -3.62 -4.35 20.46
C VAL A 141 -2.29 -3.85 21.01
N VAL A 142 -2.14 -2.55 21.07
CA VAL A 142 -1.02 -1.87 21.74
C VAL A 142 -1.53 -1.33 23.07
N ARG A 143 -0.89 -1.67 24.16
CA ARG A 143 -1.22 -1.13 25.49
C ARG A 143 -0.28 0.01 25.82
N VAL A 144 -0.85 1.12 26.23
CA VAL A 144 -0.11 2.34 26.61
C VAL A 144 -0.65 2.79 27.97
N ASP A 145 0.24 2.92 28.94
CA ASP A 145 -0.08 3.51 30.23
C ASP A 145 0.07 5.03 30.11
N VAL A 146 -1.01 5.75 30.47
CA VAL A 146 -1.06 7.21 30.40
C VAL A 146 -1.06 7.75 31.84
N PRO A 147 0.08 8.22 32.37
CA PRO A 147 0.13 8.82 33.68
C PRO A 147 -0.53 10.21 33.66
N ILE A 148 -1.59 10.37 34.45
CA ILE A 148 -2.29 11.65 34.61
C ILE A 148 -2.06 12.16 36.04
N HIS A 149 -1.47 13.33 36.17
CA HIS A 149 -1.22 13.97 37.46
C HIS A 149 -2.56 14.40 38.09
N ASN A 150 -2.73 14.12 39.38
CA ASN A 150 -3.94 14.45 40.15
C ASN A 150 -5.22 13.80 39.60
N LEU A 151 -5.13 12.60 39.00
CA LEU A 151 -6.29 11.84 38.61
C LEU A 151 -7.11 11.45 39.85
N PRO A 152 -8.42 11.68 39.90
CA PRO A 152 -9.26 11.21 40.99
C PRO A 152 -9.16 9.70 41.20
N ASP A 153 -9.14 9.22 42.44
CA ASP A 153 -9.00 7.78 42.78
C ASP A 153 -10.06 6.92 42.09
N ALA A 154 -11.26 7.45 41.90
CA ALA A 154 -12.36 6.77 41.21
C ALA A 154 -12.08 6.46 39.74
N LEU A 155 -11.11 7.16 39.14
CA LEU A 155 -10.70 6.94 37.73
C LEU A 155 -9.39 6.16 37.62
N HIS A 156 -8.77 5.79 38.74
CA HIS A 156 -7.56 5.00 38.70
C HIS A 156 -7.83 3.62 38.06
N GLY A 157 -7.03 3.25 37.07
CA GLY A 157 -7.23 2.04 36.28
C GLY A 157 -8.31 2.13 35.19
N PHE A 158 -8.86 3.33 34.95
CA PHE A 158 -9.79 3.51 33.84
C PHE A 158 -9.09 3.18 32.52
N SER A 159 -9.73 2.34 31.71
CA SER A 159 -9.17 1.89 30.43
C SER A 159 -10.04 2.33 29.27
N MET A 160 -9.37 2.80 28.20
CA MET A 160 -10.02 3.22 26.96
C MET A 160 -9.46 2.41 25.80
N ALA A 161 -10.31 1.83 24.98
CA ALA A 161 -9.92 1.26 23.71
C ALA A 161 -10.13 2.29 22.60
N GLN A 162 -9.06 2.62 21.87
CA GLN A 162 -9.13 3.53 20.74
C GLN A 162 -9.11 2.72 19.43
N ILE A 163 -10.07 3.02 18.54
CA ILE A 163 -10.13 2.53 17.15
C ILE A 163 -9.91 3.75 16.24
N SER A 164 -8.91 3.70 15.37
CA SER A 164 -8.60 4.78 14.44
C SER A 164 -8.25 4.24 13.06
N ASP A 165 -8.46 5.06 12.01
CA ASP A 165 -7.96 4.85 10.65
C ASP A 165 -8.35 3.49 10.03
N VAL A 166 -9.61 3.08 10.18
CA VAL A 166 -10.10 1.80 9.67
C VAL A 166 -10.29 1.81 8.17
N HIS A 167 -10.70 2.97 7.60
CA HIS A 167 -10.93 3.16 6.17
C HIS A 167 -11.85 2.10 5.54
N VAL A 168 -13.04 1.90 6.17
CA VAL A 168 -14.07 1.02 5.59
C VAL A 168 -14.46 1.52 4.22
N GLY A 169 -14.30 0.68 3.20
CA GLY A 169 -14.46 1.09 1.81
C GLY A 169 -14.43 -0.10 0.83
N PRO A 170 -13.98 0.11 -0.41
CA PRO A 170 -13.96 -0.95 -1.42
C PRO A 170 -13.14 -2.18 -1.02
N THR A 171 -12.09 -1.99 -0.24
CA THR A 171 -11.12 -3.03 0.12
C THR A 171 -11.27 -3.57 1.54
N ILE A 172 -11.78 -2.74 2.46
CA ILE A 172 -12.01 -3.09 3.87
C ILE A 172 -13.51 -3.07 4.12
N LYS A 173 -14.07 -4.22 4.52
CA LYS A 173 -15.51 -4.43 4.64
C LYS A 173 -15.88 -5.04 6.00
N THR A 174 -17.18 -5.28 6.21
CA THR A 174 -17.80 -5.82 7.42
C THR A 174 -16.97 -6.88 8.13
N ARG A 175 -16.46 -7.90 7.41
CA ARG A 175 -15.70 -9.00 8.04
C ARG A 175 -14.41 -8.54 8.74
N TYR A 176 -13.73 -7.53 8.18
CA TYR A 176 -12.52 -6.98 8.81
C TYR A 176 -12.89 -6.17 10.05
N LEU A 177 -13.90 -5.28 9.92
CA LEU A 177 -14.39 -4.48 11.03
C LEU A 177 -14.94 -5.34 12.17
N GLN A 178 -15.69 -6.40 11.85
CA GLN A 178 -16.20 -7.35 12.87
C GLN A 178 -15.05 -7.93 13.71
N ARG A 179 -13.94 -8.34 13.07
CA ARG A 179 -12.77 -8.86 13.82
C ARG A 179 -12.14 -7.82 14.73
N ILE A 180 -12.19 -6.54 14.36
CA ILE A 180 -11.73 -5.44 15.23
C ILE A 180 -12.67 -5.30 16.41
N VAL A 181 -13.99 -5.22 16.18
CA VAL A 181 -15.01 -5.10 17.21
C VAL A 181 -14.95 -6.28 18.19
N ASP A 182 -14.90 -7.52 17.68
CA ASP A 182 -14.75 -8.71 18.52
C ASP A 182 -13.50 -8.66 19.40
N ARG A 183 -12.43 -8.08 18.88
CA ARG A 183 -11.18 -7.93 19.63
C ARG A 183 -11.27 -6.86 20.70
N VAL A 184 -11.87 -5.72 20.37
CA VAL A 184 -12.09 -4.61 21.31
C VAL A 184 -13.03 -5.03 22.45
N ASN A 185 -14.14 -5.71 22.13
CA ASN A 185 -15.09 -6.19 23.13
C ASN A 185 -14.43 -7.17 24.12
N ARG A 186 -13.46 -7.98 23.66
CA ARG A 186 -12.69 -8.86 24.55
C ARG A 186 -11.70 -8.14 25.48
N LEU A 187 -11.42 -6.85 25.25
CA LEU A 187 -10.52 -6.08 26.13
C LEU A 187 -11.18 -5.70 27.46
N GLY A 188 -12.51 -5.65 27.49
CA GLY A 188 -13.25 -5.19 28.68
C GLY A 188 -12.95 -3.74 29.03
N ALA A 189 -12.66 -2.88 28.05
CA ALA A 189 -12.38 -1.47 28.27
C ALA A 189 -13.62 -0.75 28.80
N HIS A 190 -13.41 0.23 29.68
CA HIS A 190 -14.50 1.03 30.27
C HIS A 190 -15.13 1.98 29.24
N MET A 191 -14.38 2.33 28.19
CA MET A 191 -14.83 3.21 27.11
C MET A 191 -14.19 2.79 25.79
N VAL A 192 -14.94 2.98 24.69
CA VAL A 192 -14.41 2.84 23.33
C VAL A 192 -14.47 4.21 22.65
N ALA A 193 -13.33 4.67 22.15
CA ALA A 193 -13.21 5.89 21.38
C ALA A 193 -12.95 5.54 19.90
N ILE A 194 -13.75 6.04 18.99
CA ILE A 194 -13.54 5.92 17.56
C ILE A 194 -13.05 7.28 17.05
N THR A 195 -11.83 7.32 16.54
CA THR A 195 -11.18 8.56 16.10
C THR A 195 -10.64 8.40 14.68
N GLY A 196 -10.74 9.49 13.89
CA GLY A 196 -10.16 9.56 12.54
C GLY A 196 -10.70 8.51 11.54
N ASP A 197 -10.67 8.83 10.34
CA ASP A 197 -10.82 8.10 9.07
C ASP A 197 -11.45 6.70 9.14
N LEU A 198 -12.68 6.64 9.67
CA LEU A 198 -13.43 5.39 9.83
C LEU A 198 -13.90 4.83 8.50
N VAL A 199 -14.32 5.70 7.55
CA VAL A 199 -14.98 5.31 6.30
C VAL A 199 -14.46 6.12 5.10
N ASP A 200 -14.26 5.43 3.97
CA ASP A 200 -13.90 6.01 2.67
C ASP A 200 -15.08 5.94 1.69
N GLY A 201 -16.19 6.63 2.00
CA GLY A 201 -17.35 6.67 1.12
C GLY A 201 -18.58 7.25 1.76
N SER A 202 -19.72 7.21 1.05
CA SER A 202 -20.98 7.76 1.52
C SER A 202 -21.70 6.81 2.50
N VAL A 203 -22.53 7.38 3.38
CA VAL A 203 -23.38 6.62 4.31
C VAL A 203 -24.20 5.56 3.56
N ARG A 204 -24.84 5.96 2.44
CA ARG A 204 -25.67 5.05 1.64
C ARG A 204 -24.93 3.80 1.16
N GLU A 205 -23.63 3.92 0.87
CA GLU A 205 -22.84 2.82 0.33
C GLU A 205 -22.24 1.93 1.42
N LEU A 206 -21.95 2.51 2.59
CA LEU A 206 -21.14 1.85 3.62
C LEU A 206 -21.90 1.52 4.90
N GLU A 207 -23.15 1.98 5.06
CA GLU A 207 -23.97 1.75 6.27
C GLU A 207 -23.94 0.28 6.72
N HIS A 208 -24.18 -0.66 5.80
CA HIS A 208 -24.18 -2.09 6.12
C HIS A 208 -22.80 -2.65 6.49
N HIS A 209 -21.70 -1.95 6.09
CA HIS A 209 -20.36 -2.37 6.41
C HIS A 209 -19.89 -1.89 7.79
N VAL A 210 -20.52 -0.84 8.35
CA VAL A 210 -20.19 -0.30 9.68
C VAL A 210 -21.10 -0.83 10.79
N GLN A 211 -22.13 -1.59 10.47
CA GLN A 211 -23.04 -2.23 11.44
C GLN A 211 -22.35 -2.94 12.62
N PRO A 212 -21.18 -3.60 12.46
CA PRO A 212 -20.49 -4.20 13.59
C PRO A 212 -20.20 -3.25 14.75
N LEU A 213 -20.09 -1.93 14.50
CA LEU A 213 -19.83 -0.95 15.54
C LEU A 213 -21.04 -0.72 16.49
N ALA A 214 -22.21 -1.24 16.17
CA ALA A 214 -23.40 -1.17 17.03
C ALA A 214 -23.46 -2.30 18.09
N GLN A 215 -22.48 -3.19 18.14
CA GLN A 215 -22.35 -4.31 19.05
C GLN A 215 -21.44 -3.96 20.23
#